data_410bab8af76909d2356a88d45360af8f
#
_entry.id   410bab8af76909d2356a88d45360af8f
#
_cell.length_a   1.000
_cell.length_b   1.000
_cell.length_c   1.000
_cell.angle_alpha   90.00
_cell.angle_beta   90.00
_cell.angle_gamma   90.00
#
_symmetry.space_group_name_H-M   'P 1'
#
loop_
_entity.id
_entity.type
_entity.pdbx_description
1 polymer ?
#
loop_
_entity_poly.entity_id
_entity_poly.type
_entity_poly.pdbx_seq_one_letter_code
_entity_poly.pdbx_strand_id
1 'polypeptide(L)'
;MTALQAITFDLDDTLWDNHGVMLRTEEGHYAWLLEALSIWRATRHEAPLPLGYAEGIKDYLQRRQQFAKEVPERRGDFTWLRLRALEAQLEAEGLPRSAAILWAAAAMNEFHRLRVQVSPHPEAAGLLSALSERYQLAAITNGNIHLKRQPLAAYFPVAIAAGELLAPKPDHTPFLTALSKLNVSPECAMHVGDSWAEDILPAQQLGMHAVWVSNDTDQALPPRVHRIAHIKELPGVLDRVESSLT
;
A
#
# COMPACT_ATOMS: atom_id res chain seq x y z
N MET A 1 24.52 -20.41 -12.29
CA MET A 1 23.78 -19.26 -11.70
C MET A 1 22.48 -19.79 -11.11
N THR A 2 21.95 -19.14 -10.06
CA THR A 2 20.78 -19.67 -9.33
C THR A 2 19.49 -19.33 -10.07
N ALA A 3 18.63 -20.33 -10.30
CA ALA A 3 17.34 -20.14 -10.97
C ALA A 3 16.40 -19.21 -10.16
N LEU A 4 15.57 -18.44 -10.84
CA LEU A 4 14.54 -17.61 -10.21
C LEU A 4 13.49 -18.51 -9.53
N GLN A 5 13.16 -18.20 -8.27
CA GLN A 5 12.26 -18.99 -7.42
C GLN A 5 11.04 -18.20 -6.91
N ALA A 6 11.19 -16.90 -6.73
CA ALA A 6 10.13 -16.05 -6.22
C ALA A 6 10.01 -14.73 -6.98
N ILE A 7 8.79 -14.21 -7.04
CA ILE A 7 8.51 -12.86 -7.54
C ILE A 7 7.70 -12.14 -6.47
N THR A 8 8.19 -10.97 -6.05
CA THR A 8 7.48 -10.08 -5.14
C THR A 8 6.93 -8.88 -5.91
N PHE A 9 5.75 -8.43 -5.56
CA PHE A 9 5.06 -7.33 -6.24
C PHE A 9 4.75 -6.20 -5.26
N ASP A 10 4.99 -4.98 -5.67
CA ASP A 10 4.20 -3.86 -5.17
C ASP A 10 2.76 -3.97 -5.71
N LEU A 11 1.83 -3.24 -5.14
CA LEU A 11 0.42 -3.33 -5.47
C LEU A 11 -0.11 -2.08 -6.16
N ASP A 12 -0.04 -0.93 -5.48
CA ASP A 12 -0.57 0.35 -5.94
C ASP A 12 0.26 0.87 -7.12
N ASP A 13 -0.40 1.30 -8.20
CA ASP A 13 0.22 1.77 -9.44
C ASP A 13 1.10 0.71 -10.16
N THR A 14 1.13 -0.52 -9.63
CA THR A 14 1.79 -1.69 -10.22
C THR A 14 0.77 -2.70 -10.76
N LEU A 15 -0.17 -3.18 -9.93
CA LEU A 15 -1.19 -4.15 -10.32
C LEU A 15 -2.56 -3.51 -10.62
N TRP A 16 -2.76 -2.27 -10.24
CA TRP A 16 -3.92 -1.42 -10.51
C TRP A 16 -3.52 0.05 -10.42
N ASP A 17 -4.30 0.93 -11.08
CA ASP A 17 -4.18 2.38 -10.94
C ASP A 17 -4.77 2.82 -9.59
N ASN A 18 -3.94 3.42 -8.75
CA ASN A 18 -4.31 3.90 -7.42
C ASN A 18 -4.71 5.39 -7.41
N HIS A 19 -4.47 6.13 -8.48
CA HIS A 19 -4.60 7.60 -8.51
C HIS A 19 -5.95 8.10 -7.99
N GLY A 20 -7.06 7.57 -8.53
CA GLY A 20 -8.40 7.97 -8.08
C GLY A 20 -8.89 7.25 -6.81
N VAL A 21 -8.27 6.12 -6.43
CA VAL A 21 -8.70 5.30 -5.30
C VAL A 21 -8.42 6.00 -3.98
N MET A 22 -7.21 6.53 -3.80
CA MET A 22 -6.84 7.20 -2.56
C MET A 22 -7.64 8.48 -2.32
N LEU A 23 -7.84 9.30 -3.36
CA LEU A 23 -8.64 10.52 -3.24
C LEU A 23 -10.08 10.20 -2.79
N ARG A 24 -10.77 9.30 -3.53
CA ARG A 24 -12.12 8.86 -3.16
C ARG A 24 -12.20 8.26 -1.76
N THR A 25 -11.16 7.55 -1.34
CA THR A 25 -11.14 6.91 -0.03
C THR A 25 -10.96 7.93 1.08
N GLU A 26 -10.03 8.89 0.94
CA GLU A 26 -9.81 9.96 1.93
C GLU A 26 -11.03 10.88 2.06
N GLU A 27 -11.63 11.28 0.95
CA GLU A 27 -12.84 12.13 0.95
C GLU A 27 -14.06 11.35 1.45
N GLY A 28 -14.24 10.13 0.98
CA GLY A 28 -15.43 9.33 1.27
C GLY A 28 -15.55 8.91 2.74
N HIS A 29 -14.45 8.43 3.37
CA HIS A 29 -14.53 8.04 4.77
C HIS A 29 -14.73 9.24 5.70
N TYR A 30 -14.17 10.40 5.34
CA TYR A 30 -14.33 11.61 6.12
C TYR A 30 -15.75 12.17 5.99
N ALA A 31 -16.31 12.22 4.78
CA ALA A 31 -17.70 12.60 4.55
C ALA A 31 -18.67 11.68 5.32
N TRP A 32 -18.45 10.37 5.26
CA TRP A 32 -19.21 9.39 6.01
C TRP A 32 -19.15 9.65 7.53
N LEU A 33 -17.97 9.97 8.07
CA LEU A 33 -17.80 10.26 9.48
C LEU A 33 -18.65 11.44 9.92
N LEU A 34 -18.63 12.56 9.16
CA LEU A 34 -19.40 13.75 9.48
C LEU A 34 -20.92 13.48 9.43
N GLU A 35 -21.39 12.78 8.41
CA GLU A 35 -22.79 12.40 8.28
C GLU A 35 -23.25 11.51 9.44
N ALA A 36 -22.50 10.46 9.73
CA ALA A 36 -22.82 9.52 10.80
C ALA A 36 -22.81 10.20 12.19
N LEU A 37 -21.85 11.10 12.45
CA LEU A 37 -21.81 11.90 13.67
C LEU A 37 -23.00 12.84 13.79
N SER A 38 -23.39 13.49 12.71
CA SER A 38 -24.56 14.37 12.67
C SER A 38 -25.83 13.63 13.05
N ILE A 39 -26.05 12.45 12.45
CA ILE A 39 -27.20 11.59 12.76
C ILE A 39 -27.16 11.13 14.22
N TRP A 40 -26.02 10.67 14.71
CA TRP A 40 -25.86 10.18 16.07
C TRP A 40 -26.16 11.27 17.11
N ARG A 41 -25.67 12.50 16.91
CA ARG A 41 -25.95 13.66 17.79
C ARG A 41 -27.41 14.06 17.76
N ALA A 42 -28.03 14.06 16.57
CA ALA A 42 -29.45 14.36 16.41
C ALA A 42 -30.34 13.38 17.21
N THR A 43 -30.02 12.08 17.24
CA THR A 43 -30.76 11.10 18.06
C THR A 43 -30.64 11.33 19.56
N ARG A 44 -29.66 12.11 20.00
CA ARG A 44 -29.40 12.49 21.40
C ARG A 44 -29.87 13.89 21.73
N HIS A 45 -30.51 14.59 20.79
CA HIS A 45 -30.90 15.99 20.91
C HIS A 45 -29.72 16.94 21.19
N GLU A 46 -28.52 16.58 20.70
CA GLU A 46 -27.31 17.39 20.82
C GLU A 46 -27.12 18.24 19.56
N ALA A 47 -26.53 19.44 19.72
CA ALA A 47 -26.16 20.26 18.57
C ALA A 47 -25.14 19.57 17.66
N PRO A 48 -25.17 19.80 16.33
CA PRO A 48 -24.12 19.31 15.44
C PRO A 48 -22.74 19.76 15.88
N LEU A 49 -21.70 19.02 15.51
CA LEU A 49 -20.33 19.51 15.68
C LEU A 49 -20.12 20.74 14.77
N PRO A 50 -19.32 21.72 15.21
CA PRO A 50 -19.01 22.90 14.39
C PRO A 50 -18.05 22.58 13.22
N LEU A 51 -17.90 21.33 12.87
CA LEU A 51 -16.95 20.80 11.92
C LEU A 51 -17.55 20.79 10.51
N GLY A 52 -17.16 21.76 9.68
CA GLY A 52 -17.47 21.76 8.26
C GLY A 52 -16.59 20.78 7.50
N TYR A 53 -17.08 20.28 6.34
CA TYR A 53 -16.33 19.28 5.56
C TYR A 53 -14.96 19.83 5.07
N ALA A 54 -14.95 21.00 4.45
CA ALA A 54 -13.75 21.53 3.82
C ALA A 54 -12.63 21.90 4.82
N GLU A 55 -13.00 22.53 5.91
CA GLU A 55 -12.07 22.90 6.98
C GLU A 55 -11.64 21.67 7.78
N GLY A 56 -12.58 20.78 8.05
CA GLY A 56 -12.34 19.59 8.84
C GLY A 56 -11.43 18.59 8.17
N ILE A 57 -11.60 18.28 6.88
CA ILE A 57 -10.70 17.38 6.16
C ILE A 57 -9.29 17.98 6.06
N LYS A 58 -9.17 19.30 5.91
CA LYS A 58 -7.88 19.99 5.90
C LYS A 58 -7.18 19.89 7.25
N ASP A 59 -7.88 20.13 8.36
CA ASP A 59 -7.34 19.96 9.72
C ASP A 59 -6.91 18.52 9.97
N TYR A 60 -7.74 17.54 9.61
CA TYR A 60 -7.39 16.12 9.70
C TYR A 60 -6.09 15.78 8.95
N LEU A 61 -5.94 16.25 7.71
CA LEU A 61 -4.72 16.01 6.92
C LEU A 61 -3.50 16.70 7.53
N GLN A 62 -3.64 17.91 8.09
CA GLN A 62 -2.57 18.63 8.79
C GLN A 62 -2.14 17.87 10.05
N ARG A 63 -3.08 17.35 10.85
CA ARG A 63 -2.78 16.54 12.04
C ARG A 63 -2.02 15.26 11.68
N ARG A 64 -2.38 14.60 10.57
CA ARG A 64 -1.62 13.43 10.07
C ARG A 64 -0.16 13.78 9.79
N GLN A 65 0.08 14.90 9.11
CA GLN A 65 1.45 15.38 8.83
C GLN A 65 2.19 15.75 10.11
N GLN A 66 1.50 16.34 11.08
CA GLN A 66 2.08 16.67 12.39
C GLN A 66 2.51 15.40 13.13
N PHE A 67 1.63 14.41 13.28
CA PHE A 67 1.96 13.14 13.93
C PHE A 67 3.10 12.39 13.24
N ALA A 68 3.18 12.44 11.90
CA ALA A 68 4.30 11.84 11.17
C ALA A 68 5.66 12.52 11.46
N LYS A 69 5.65 13.81 11.83
CA LYS A 69 6.85 14.56 12.25
C LYS A 69 7.18 14.32 13.74
N GLU A 70 6.16 14.23 14.59
CA GLU A 70 6.31 14.04 16.05
C GLU A 70 6.75 12.62 16.42
N VAL A 71 6.34 11.62 15.61
CA VAL A 71 6.65 10.20 15.83
C VAL A 71 7.25 9.61 14.53
N PRO A 72 8.51 9.99 14.21
CA PRO A 72 9.13 9.66 12.91
C PRO A 72 9.21 8.14 12.63
N GLU A 73 9.33 7.32 13.67
CA GLU A 73 9.34 5.86 13.57
C GLU A 73 8.02 5.28 13.05
N ARG A 74 6.90 6.02 13.18
CA ARG A 74 5.58 5.62 12.68
C ARG A 74 5.15 6.36 11.41
N ARG A 75 6.06 7.10 10.77
CA ARG A 75 5.74 7.89 9.56
C ARG A 75 5.16 7.06 8.41
N GLY A 76 5.47 5.76 8.35
CA GLY A 76 4.94 4.79 7.38
C GLY A 76 3.71 4.01 7.87
N ASP A 77 3.36 4.11 9.15
CA ASP A 77 2.15 3.48 9.71
C ASP A 77 0.91 4.36 9.44
N PHE A 78 0.47 4.34 8.18
CA PHE A 78 -0.63 5.20 7.73
C PHE A 78 -1.95 4.91 8.44
N THR A 79 -2.17 3.71 8.96
CA THR A 79 -3.35 3.37 9.76
C THR A 79 -3.30 4.08 11.11
N TRP A 80 -2.19 3.99 11.80
CA TRP A 80 -1.98 4.67 13.07
C TRP A 80 -2.08 6.19 12.92
N LEU A 81 -1.43 6.77 11.90
CA LEU A 81 -1.49 8.21 11.63
C LEU A 81 -2.92 8.71 11.40
N ARG A 82 -3.73 7.95 10.65
CA ARG A 82 -5.14 8.31 10.42
C ARG A 82 -5.96 8.24 11.69
N LEU A 83 -5.84 7.14 12.45
CA LEU A 83 -6.56 6.99 13.72
C LEU A 83 -6.22 8.12 14.68
N ARG A 84 -4.93 8.41 14.90
CA ARG A 84 -4.51 9.48 15.82
C ARG A 84 -4.98 10.86 15.39
N ALA A 85 -4.96 11.16 14.09
CA ALA A 85 -5.44 12.42 13.56
C ALA A 85 -6.96 12.59 13.75
N LEU A 86 -7.76 11.56 13.49
CA LEU A 86 -9.19 11.56 13.69
C LEU A 86 -9.55 11.68 15.18
N GLU A 87 -8.91 10.90 16.06
CA GLU A 87 -9.10 10.98 17.51
C GLU A 87 -8.85 12.41 18.03
N ALA A 88 -7.67 12.96 17.70
CA ALA A 88 -7.28 14.29 18.16
C ALA A 88 -8.21 15.39 17.61
N GLN A 89 -8.68 15.28 16.38
CA GLN A 89 -9.63 16.19 15.80
C GLN A 89 -10.98 16.13 16.54
N LEU A 90 -11.52 14.93 16.73
CA LEU A 90 -12.82 14.73 17.39
C LEU A 90 -12.79 15.19 18.85
N GLU A 91 -11.68 14.97 19.56
CA GLU A 91 -11.48 15.51 20.93
C GLU A 91 -11.45 17.05 20.93
N ALA A 92 -10.77 17.66 19.95
CA ALA A 92 -10.74 19.13 19.80
C ALA A 92 -12.11 19.73 19.51
N GLU A 93 -12.99 18.97 18.82
CA GLU A 93 -14.39 19.35 18.57
C GLU A 93 -15.33 19.06 19.75
N GLY A 94 -14.78 18.62 20.89
CA GLY A 94 -15.51 18.43 22.14
C GLY A 94 -16.11 17.05 22.35
N LEU A 95 -15.76 16.03 21.57
CA LEU A 95 -16.13 14.67 21.89
C LEU A 95 -15.32 14.16 23.08
N PRO A 96 -15.93 13.44 24.03
CA PRO A 96 -15.18 12.69 25.02
C PRO A 96 -14.22 11.71 24.35
N ARG A 97 -13.02 11.53 24.91
CA ARG A 97 -11.96 10.69 24.36
C ARG A 97 -12.45 9.27 24.00
N SER A 98 -13.28 8.66 24.84
CA SER A 98 -13.84 7.32 24.55
C SER A 98 -14.71 7.30 23.30
N ALA A 99 -15.50 8.35 23.08
CA ALA A 99 -16.32 8.50 21.88
C ALA A 99 -15.45 8.80 20.66
N ALA A 100 -14.42 9.66 20.78
CA ALA A 100 -13.49 9.98 19.71
C ALA A 100 -12.77 8.73 19.20
N ILE A 101 -12.29 7.87 20.08
CA ILE A 101 -11.65 6.58 19.72
C ILE A 101 -12.61 5.69 18.93
N LEU A 102 -13.85 5.53 19.39
CA LEU A 102 -14.84 4.69 18.72
C LEU A 102 -15.21 5.21 17.34
N TRP A 103 -15.39 6.53 17.20
CA TRP A 103 -15.72 7.16 15.92
C TRP A 103 -14.54 7.16 14.94
N ALA A 104 -13.32 7.36 15.43
CA ALA A 104 -12.12 7.22 14.60
C ALA A 104 -11.97 5.79 14.07
N ALA A 105 -12.20 4.78 14.92
CA ALA A 105 -12.18 3.38 14.49
C ALA A 105 -13.30 3.06 13.48
N ALA A 106 -14.50 3.62 13.67
CA ALA A 106 -15.60 3.47 12.72
C ALA A 106 -15.29 4.11 11.34
N ALA A 107 -14.70 5.31 11.35
CA ALA A 107 -14.24 5.97 10.14
C ALA A 107 -13.15 5.17 9.42
N MET A 108 -12.23 4.54 10.16
CA MET A 108 -11.21 3.67 9.58
C MET A 108 -11.81 2.38 8.98
N ASN A 109 -12.88 1.83 9.54
CA ASN A 109 -13.59 0.71 8.91
C ASN A 109 -14.18 1.13 7.55
N GLU A 110 -14.74 2.33 7.47
CA GLU A 110 -15.23 2.88 6.20
C GLU A 110 -14.08 3.17 5.22
N PHE A 111 -12.97 3.74 5.71
CA PHE A 111 -11.75 3.89 4.91
C PHE A 111 -11.35 2.56 4.27
N HIS A 112 -11.25 1.49 5.05
CA HIS A 112 -10.88 0.17 4.54
C HIS A 112 -11.91 -0.42 3.58
N ARG A 113 -13.21 -0.16 3.78
CA ARG A 113 -14.26 -0.56 2.85
C ARG A 113 -14.13 0.11 1.48
N LEU A 114 -13.76 1.40 1.47
CA LEU A 114 -13.54 2.16 0.23
C LEU A 114 -12.20 1.78 -0.41
N ARG A 115 -11.16 1.59 0.39
CA ARG A 115 -9.79 1.32 -0.07
C ARG A 115 -9.64 0.00 -0.83
N VAL A 116 -10.50 -0.97 -0.57
CA VAL A 116 -10.50 -2.25 -1.28
C VAL A 116 -11.23 -2.19 -2.65
N GLN A 117 -11.87 -1.07 -2.97
CA GLN A 117 -12.56 -0.86 -4.26
C GLN A 117 -11.55 -0.45 -5.34
N VAL A 118 -10.61 -1.34 -5.61
CA VAL A 118 -9.62 -1.21 -6.69
C VAL A 118 -10.07 -2.02 -7.90
N SER A 119 -9.62 -1.60 -9.08
CA SER A 119 -9.82 -2.32 -10.33
C SER A 119 -8.46 -2.77 -10.86
N PRO A 120 -8.07 -4.04 -10.62
CA PRO A 120 -6.82 -4.57 -11.16
C PRO A 120 -6.75 -4.43 -12.69
N HIS A 121 -5.54 -4.31 -13.22
CA HIS A 121 -5.34 -4.39 -14.68
C HIS A 121 -5.96 -5.68 -15.22
N PRO A 122 -6.62 -5.65 -16.39
CA PRO A 122 -7.40 -6.79 -16.91
C PRO A 122 -6.59 -8.10 -16.99
N GLU A 123 -5.30 -8.01 -17.27
CA GLU A 123 -4.37 -9.13 -17.36
C GLU A 123 -3.80 -9.61 -16.03
N ALA A 124 -3.92 -8.82 -14.95
CA ALA A 124 -3.22 -9.09 -13.68
C ALA A 124 -3.56 -10.48 -13.10
N ALA A 125 -4.83 -10.85 -13.07
CA ALA A 125 -5.25 -12.14 -12.54
C ALA A 125 -4.70 -13.32 -13.36
N GLY A 126 -4.79 -13.25 -14.70
CA GLY A 126 -4.25 -14.28 -15.59
C GLY A 126 -2.74 -14.39 -15.52
N LEU A 127 -2.04 -13.25 -15.45
CA LEU A 127 -0.59 -13.18 -15.27
C LEU A 127 -0.17 -13.83 -13.94
N LEU A 128 -0.76 -13.41 -12.82
CA LEU A 128 -0.42 -13.97 -11.51
C LEU A 128 -0.74 -15.45 -11.40
N SER A 129 -1.83 -15.92 -12.02
CA SER A 129 -2.16 -17.34 -12.11
C SER A 129 -1.05 -18.12 -12.80
N ALA A 130 -0.63 -17.71 -13.99
CA ALA A 130 0.43 -18.36 -14.74
C ALA A 130 1.78 -18.32 -14.00
N LEU A 131 2.11 -17.21 -13.35
CA LEU A 131 3.34 -17.07 -12.57
C LEU A 131 3.36 -17.96 -11.34
N SER A 132 2.20 -18.14 -10.66
CA SER A 132 2.10 -18.97 -9.45
C SER A 132 2.35 -20.46 -9.71
N GLU A 133 2.27 -20.93 -10.97
CA GLU A 133 2.62 -22.30 -11.35
C GLU A 133 4.13 -22.55 -11.33
N ARG A 134 4.95 -21.50 -11.43
CA ARG A 134 6.40 -21.56 -11.57
C ARG A 134 7.18 -20.93 -10.43
N TYR A 135 6.60 -19.89 -9.81
CA TYR A 135 7.27 -19.07 -8.80
C TYR A 135 6.41 -18.93 -7.55
N GLN A 136 7.06 -18.77 -6.42
CA GLN A 136 6.40 -18.34 -5.20
C GLN A 136 6.11 -16.81 -5.29
N LEU A 137 4.87 -16.40 -5.03
CA LEU A 137 4.48 -14.99 -5.13
C LEU A 137 4.31 -14.35 -3.76
N ALA A 138 4.74 -13.10 -3.62
CA ALA A 138 4.45 -12.29 -2.44
C ALA A 138 4.05 -10.86 -2.84
N ALA A 139 3.26 -10.20 -1.99
CA ALA A 139 2.97 -8.78 -2.10
C ALA A 139 3.74 -8.00 -1.02
N ILE A 140 4.31 -6.84 -1.37
CA ILE A 140 5.00 -5.93 -0.46
C ILE A 140 4.52 -4.51 -0.77
N THR A 141 3.72 -3.93 0.12
CA THR A 141 3.15 -2.60 -0.08
C THR A 141 3.42 -1.66 1.09
N ASN A 142 3.64 -0.37 0.82
CA ASN A 142 3.62 0.68 1.83
C ASN A 142 2.19 1.07 2.22
N GLY A 143 1.20 0.72 1.37
CA GLY A 143 -0.20 1.03 1.61
C GLY A 143 -0.80 0.26 2.79
N ASN A 144 -1.78 0.86 3.44
CA ASN A 144 -2.57 0.25 4.52
C ASN A 144 -3.81 -0.45 3.96
N ILE A 145 -3.60 -1.32 3.00
CA ILE A 145 -4.67 -2.07 2.35
C ILE A 145 -4.93 -3.38 3.09
N HIS A 146 -6.20 -3.75 3.29
CA HIS A 146 -6.55 -5.07 3.80
C HIS A 146 -6.26 -6.13 2.73
N LEU A 147 -5.03 -6.64 2.71
CA LEU A 147 -4.53 -7.57 1.69
C LEU A 147 -5.46 -8.77 1.46
N LYS A 148 -6.02 -9.35 2.52
CA LYS A 148 -6.96 -10.49 2.43
C LYS A 148 -8.30 -10.16 1.74
N ARG A 149 -8.64 -8.89 1.59
CA ARG A 149 -9.88 -8.43 0.94
C ARG A 149 -9.66 -7.95 -0.49
N GLN A 150 -8.41 -8.01 -0.99
CA GLN A 150 -8.08 -7.58 -2.34
C GLN A 150 -8.50 -8.62 -3.39
N PRO A 151 -8.90 -8.21 -4.58
CA PRO A 151 -9.28 -9.12 -5.66
C PRO A 151 -8.19 -10.15 -6.02
N LEU A 152 -6.92 -9.75 -5.87
CA LEU A 152 -5.75 -10.58 -6.20
C LEU A 152 -5.14 -11.29 -4.99
N ALA A 153 -5.77 -11.21 -3.81
CA ALA A 153 -5.22 -11.76 -2.55
C ALA A 153 -4.91 -13.26 -2.62
N ALA A 154 -5.70 -14.01 -3.37
CA ALA A 154 -5.54 -15.47 -3.50
C ALA A 154 -4.19 -15.88 -4.12
N TYR A 155 -3.55 -15.00 -4.90
CA TYR A 155 -2.26 -15.26 -5.54
C TYR A 155 -1.05 -15.02 -4.62
N PHE A 156 -1.24 -14.37 -3.47
CA PHE A 156 -0.17 -13.97 -2.57
C PHE A 156 -0.25 -14.71 -1.22
N PRO A 157 0.37 -15.90 -1.12
CA PRO A 157 0.45 -16.62 0.16
C PRO A 157 1.21 -15.83 1.23
N VAL A 158 2.12 -14.94 0.80
CA VAL A 158 2.82 -13.99 1.65
C VAL A 158 2.45 -12.58 1.23
N ALA A 159 2.02 -11.75 2.19
CA ALA A 159 1.68 -10.36 1.97
C ALA A 159 2.19 -9.51 3.15
N ILE A 160 2.96 -8.48 2.84
CA ILE A 160 3.63 -7.60 3.79
C ILE A 160 3.09 -6.18 3.63
N ALA A 161 2.45 -5.67 4.66
CA ALA A 161 2.16 -4.25 4.81
C ALA A 161 3.38 -3.60 5.52
N ALA A 162 4.27 -2.99 4.75
CA ALA A 162 5.57 -2.53 5.22
C ALA A 162 5.46 -1.45 6.32
N GLY A 163 4.44 -0.59 6.24
CA GLY A 163 4.18 0.42 7.27
C GLY A 163 3.83 -0.17 8.63
N GLU A 164 3.17 -1.34 8.67
CA GLU A 164 2.85 -2.05 9.92
C GLU A 164 4.10 -2.68 10.58
N LEU A 165 5.15 -2.92 9.81
CA LEU A 165 6.46 -3.34 10.32
C LEU A 165 7.28 -2.16 10.89
N LEU A 166 6.77 -0.94 10.84
CA LEU A 166 7.47 0.32 11.14
C LEU A 166 8.75 0.50 10.28
N ALA A 167 8.83 -0.20 9.18
CA ALA A 167 9.93 -0.21 8.23
C ALA A 167 9.37 -0.10 6.79
N PRO A 168 8.76 1.06 6.41
CA PRO A 168 8.24 1.24 5.06
C PRO A 168 9.37 1.17 4.04
N LYS A 169 9.07 0.68 2.83
CA LYS A 169 9.99 0.81 1.69
C LYS A 169 10.42 2.29 1.55
N PRO A 170 11.68 2.59 1.34
CA PRO A 170 12.77 1.74 0.82
C PRO A 170 13.55 0.93 1.86
N ASP A 171 13.07 0.78 3.11
CA ASP A 171 13.74 -0.11 4.06
C ASP A 171 13.80 -1.55 3.50
N HIS A 172 14.90 -2.24 3.75
CA HIS A 172 15.11 -3.62 3.27
C HIS A 172 14.27 -4.66 4.03
N THR A 173 13.83 -4.34 5.25
CA THR A 173 13.10 -5.24 6.15
C THR A 173 11.87 -5.89 5.52
N PRO A 174 10.96 -5.20 4.81
CA PRO A 174 9.80 -5.85 4.21
C PRO A 174 10.16 -6.84 3.11
N PHE A 175 11.20 -6.55 2.30
CA PHE A 175 11.69 -7.47 1.28
C PHE A 175 12.27 -8.73 1.92
N LEU A 176 13.18 -8.58 2.87
CA LEU A 176 13.81 -9.69 3.59
C LEU A 176 12.77 -10.51 4.38
N THR A 177 11.75 -9.85 4.96
CA THR A 177 10.66 -10.54 5.64
C THR A 177 9.84 -11.39 4.67
N ALA A 178 9.50 -10.87 3.49
CA ALA A 178 8.79 -11.61 2.47
C ALA A 178 9.61 -12.82 1.99
N LEU A 179 10.88 -12.61 1.65
CA LEU A 179 11.79 -13.64 1.19
C LEU A 179 12.04 -14.73 2.23
N SER A 180 12.20 -14.33 3.51
CA SER A 180 12.33 -15.29 4.62
C SER A 180 11.09 -16.18 4.76
N LYS A 181 9.88 -15.62 4.62
CA LYS A 181 8.63 -16.39 4.66
C LYS A 181 8.47 -17.33 3.46
N LEU A 182 9.04 -16.97 2.31
CA LEU A 182 9.08 -17.81 1.11
C LEU A 182 10.24 -18.82 1.13
N ASN A 183 11.19 -18.69 2.06
CA ASN A 183 12.45 -19.46 2.12
C ASN A 183 13.25 -19.35 0.83
N VAL A 184 13.38 -18.13 0.29
CA VAL A 184 14.12 -17.82 -0.96
C VAL A 184 15.18 -16.77 -0.66
N SER A 185 16.38 -16.95 -1.23
CA SER A 185 17.44 -15.94 -1.13
C SER A 185 17.22 -14.79 -2.13
N PRO A 186 17.71 -13.57 -1.82
CA PRO A 186 17.48 -12.40 -2.68
C PRO A 186 17.91 -12.59 -4.14
N GLU A 187 19.05 -13.24 -4.37
CA GLU A 187 19.59 -13.48 -5.71
C GLU A 187 18.74 -14.44 -6.56
N CYS A 188 17.83 -15.20 -5.93
CA CYS A 188 16.85 -16.07 -6.58
C CYS A 188 15.46 -15.42 -6.67
N ALA A 189 15.35 -14.12 -6.38
CA ALA A 189 14.07 -13.41 -6.37
C ALA A 189 14.07 -12.22 -7.32
N MET A 190 12.88 -11.84 -7.73
CA MET A 190 12.60 -10.65 -8.52
C MET A 190 11.56 -9.78 -7.79
N HIS A 191 11.74 -8.47 -7.78
CA HIS A 191 10.72 -7.52 -7.34
C HIS A 191 10.17 -6.73 -8.51
N VAL A 192 8.85 -6.53 -8.55
CA VAL A 192 8.14 -5.75 -9.57
C VAL A 192 7.43 -4.60 -8.88
N GLY A 193 7.70 -3.37 -9.29
CA GLY A 193 7.10 -2.17 -8.71
C GLY A 193 7.23 -0.95 -9.62
N ASP A 194 6.49 0.12 -9.29
CA ASP A 194 6.46 1.37 -10.05
C ASP A 194 7.40 2.45 -9.50
N SER A 195 7.72 2.39 -8.21
CA SER A 195 8.56 3.40 -7.56
C SER A 195 10.04 3.07 -7.67
N TRP A 196 10.80 3.91 -8.40
CA TRP A 196 12.24 3.76 -8.45
C TRP A 196 12.89 3.75 -7.06
N ALA A 197 12.49 4.70 -6.20
CA ALA A 197 13.08 4.88 -4.88
C ALA A 197 12.66 3.83 -3.85
N GLU A 198 11.39 3.37 -3.90
CA GLU A 198 10.83 2.50 -2.88
C GLU A 198 10.88 1.01 -3.27
N ASP A 199 10.90 0.69 -4.57
CA ASP A 199 10.85 -0.69 -5.06
C ASP A 199 12.16 -1.11 -5.71
N ILE A 200 12.66 -0.33 -6.66
CA ILE A 200 13.73 -0.77 -7.56
C ILE A 200 15.09 -0.69 -6.89
N LEU A 201 15.42 0.47 -6.30
CA LEU A 201 16.72 0.65 -5.63
C LEU A 201 16.93 -0.34 -4.47
N PRO A 202 15.98 -0.50 -3.51
CA PRO A 202 16.20 -1.43 -2.40
C PRO A 202 16.25 -2.88 -2.86
N ALA A 203 15.44 -3.31 -3.83
CA ALA A 203 15.51 -4.66 -4.38
C ALA A 203 16.88 -4.92 -5.04
N GLN A 204 17.37 -4.01 -5.86
CA GLN A 204 18.68 -4.09 -6.51
C GLN A 204 19.82 -4.11 -5.49
N GLN A 205 19.76 -3.30 -4.43
CA GLN A 205 20.75 -3.28 -3.35
C GLN A 205 20.82 -4.60 -2.58
N LEU A 206 19.70 -5.33 -2.47
CA LEU A 206 19.64 -6.66 -1.90
C LEU A 206 20.16 -7.76 -2.84
N GLY A 207 20.50 -7.44 -4.10
CA GLY A 207 20.94 -8.40 -5.10
C GLY A 207 19.78 -9.13 -5.82
N MET A 208 18.53 -8.69 -5.63
CA MET A 208 17.39 -9.18 -6.37
C MET A 208 17.44 -8.73 -7.85
N HIS A 209 16.74 -9.42 -8.73
CA HIS A 209 16.28 -8.80 -9.97
C HIS A 209 15.19 -7.79 -9.65
N ALA A 210 15.12 -6.68 -10.40
CA ALA A 210 14.06 -5.70 -10.25
C ALA A 210 13.44 -5.36 -11.60
N VAL A 211 12.11 -5.21 -11.63
CA VAL A 211 11.36 -4.80 -12.82
C VAL A 211 10.63 -3.51 -12.50
N TRP A 212 11.04 -2.45 -13.13
CA TRP A 212 10.45 -1.14 -13.00
C TRP A 212 9.29 -0.97 -13.99
N VAL A 213 8.09 -0.81 -13.46
CA VAL A 213 6.89 -0.50 -14.24
C VAL A 213 6.85 1.01 -14.45
N SER A 214 7.36 1.49 -15.58
CA SER A 214 7.48 2.93 -15.85
C SER A 214 7.60 3.21 -17.34
N ASN A 215 7.06 4.36 -17.75
CA ASN A 215 7.26 4.94 -19.07
C ASN A 215 8.48 5.89 -19.15
N ASP A 216 9.20 6.09 -18.05
CA ASP A 216 10.41 6.93 -18.05
C ASP A 216 11.53 6.23 -18.83
N THR A 217 11.99 6.85 -19.92
CA THR A 217 13.03 6.30 -20.78
C THR A 217 14.41 6.90 -20.52
N ASP A 218 14.50 7.95 -19.74
CA ASP A 218 15.72 8.76 -19.59
C ASP A 218 16.70 8.16 -18.58
N GLN A 219 16.21 7.29 -17.69
CA GLN A 219 17.05 6.68 -16.68
C GLN A 219 17.79 5.45 -17.19
N ALA A 220 19.12 5.46 -17.02
CA ALA A 220 19.96 4.30 -17.29
C ALA A 220 19.68 3.21 -16.21
N LEU A 221 19.54 1.97 -16.66
CA LEU A 221 19.24 0.83 -15.78
C LEU A 221 20.54 0.16 -15.32
N PRO A 222 20.75 -0.02 -14.02
CA PRO A 222 21.86 -0.80 -13.48
C PRO A 222 21.66 -2.30 -13.76
N PRO A 223 22.72 -3.12 -13.53
CA PRO A 223 22.61 -4.58 -13.68
C PRO A 223 21.43 -5.16 -12.89
N ARG A 224 20.79 -6.19 -13.43
CA ARG A 224 19.60 -6.89 -12.89
C ARG A 224 18.34 -6.03 -12.80
N VAL A 225 18.33 -4.80 -13.31
CA VAL A 225 17.14 -3.96 -13.40
C VAL A 225 16.62 -3.97 -14.83
N HIS A 226 15.33 -4.18 -14.98
CA HIS A 226 14.61 -4.19 -16.25
C HIS A 226 13.49 -3.16 -16.17
N ARG A 227 13.08 -2.61 -17.32
CA ARG A 227 11.93 -1.71 -17.40
C ARG A 227 10.89 -2.28 -18.35
N ILE A 228 9.64 -2.10 -17.95
CA ILE A 228 8.46 -2.37 -18.77
C ILE A 228 7.50 -1.20 -18.64
N ALA A 229 6.74 -0.92 -19.68
CA ALA A 229 5.69 0.09 -19.62
C ALA A 229 4.42 -0.43 -18.92
N HIS A 230 4.20 -1.75 -18.94
CA HIS A 230 3.01 -2.38 -18.36
C HIS A 230 3.29 -3.82 -17.93
N ILE A 231 2.60 -4.29 -16.86
CA ILE A 231 2.81 -5.65 -16.30
C ILE A 231 2.64 -6.79 -17.31
N LYS A 232 1.83 -6.61 -18.38
CA LYS A 232 1.67 -7.58 -19.46
C LYS A 232 2.99 -7.95 -20.17
N GLU A 233 4.02 -7.10 -20.05
CA GLU A 233 5.34 -7.32 -20.66
C GLU A 233 6.28 -8.15 -19.77
N LEU A 234 5.88 -8.40 -18.49
CA LEU A 234 6.69 -9.14 -17.52
C LEU A 234 7.14 -10.53 -18.01
N PRO A 235 6.31 -11.33 -18.71
CA PRO A 235 6.75 -12.64 -19.23
C PRO A 235 7.98 -12.54 -20.12
N GLY A 236 8.04 -11.53 -21.00
CA GLY A 236 9.21 -11.33 -21.86
C GLY A 236 10.48 -10.91 -21.10
N VAL A 237 10.36 -10.31 -19.92
CA VAL A 237 11.52 -10.06 -19.03
C VAL A 237 11.97 -11.37 -18.40
N LEU A 238 11.04 -12.16 -17.91
CA LEU A 238 11.35 -13.47 -17.29
C LEU A 238 12.09 -14.41 -18.25
N ASP A 239 11.62 -14.50 -19.50
CA ASP A 239 12.27 -15.32 -20.53
C ASP A 239 13.73 -14.89 -20.77
N ARG A 240 14.01 -13.57 -20.81
CA ARG A 240 15.37 -13.04 -20.95
C ARG A 240 16.26 -13.34 -19.74
N VAL A 241 15.72 -13.17 -18.54
CA VAL A 241 16.44 -13.44 -17.28
C VAL A 241 16.80 -14.91 -17.19
N GLU A 242 15.85 -15.80 -17.41
CA GLU A 242 16.08 -17.26 -17.34
C GLU A 242 17.06 -17.74 -18.41
N SER A 243 16.96 -17.22 -19.65
CA SER A 243 17.92 -17.53 -20.71
C SER A 243 19.35 -17.09 -20.39
N SER A 244 19.52 -16.08 -19.56
CA SER A 244 20.84 -15.60 -19.12
C SER A 244 21.41 -16.41 -17.94
N LEU A 245 20.61 -17.20 -17.26
CA LEU A 245 20.98 -18.02 -16.11
C LEU A 245 21.36 -19.48 -16.53
N THR A 246 20.94 -19.88 -17.74
CA THR A 246 21.33 -21.15 -18.39
C THR A 246 22.66 -21.04 -19.10
#